data_1938a61e4974aca476f726417d33e753
#
_entry.id   1938a61e4974aca476f726417d33e753
#
_cell.length_a   1.000
_cell.length_b   1.000
_cell.length_c   1.000
_cell.angle_alpha   90.00
_cell.angle_beta   90.00
_cell.angle_gamma   90.00
#
_symmetry.space_group_name_H-M   'P 1'
#
loop_
_entity.id
_entity.type
_entity.pdbx_description
1 polymer ?
#
loop_
_entity_poly.entity_id
_entity_poly.type
_entity_poly.pdbx_seq_one_letter_code
_entity_poly.pdbx_strand_id
1 'polypeptide(L)'
;MLNITASSGEFYQGDCESLILPTGDGVYGVQAGHNPVLVALHMGIAKFTVNGETREVLVGDGIAEVTPTFVLLLVDSAERPEDIDRIRSEAARIRVEERFQHKQSLH
;
A
#
# COMPACT_ATOMS: atom_id res chain seq x y z
N MET A 1 -3.53 -13.38 -11.42
CA MET A 1 -2.60 -13.51 -10.27
C MET A 1 -2.13 -12.13 -9.84
N LEU A 2 -1.99 -11.93 -8.54
CA LEU A 2 -1.53 -10.66 -7.96
C LEU A 2 -0.26 -10.90 -7.16
N ASN A 3 0.77 -10.06 -7.38
CA ASN A 3 1.96 -10.02 -6.55
C ASN A 3 2.17 -8.59 -6.05
N ILE A 4 2.34 -8.44 -4.74
CA ILE A 4 2.67 -7.17 -4.10
C ILE A 4 4.04 -7.31 -3.47
N THR A 5 5.02 -6.57 -3.99
CA THR A 5 6.40 -6.59 -3.50
C THR A 5 6.80 -5.18 -3.06
N ALA A 6 7.24 -5.07 -1.81
CA ALA A 6 7.78 -3.83 -1.25
C ALA A 6 9.30 -3.93 -1.14
N SER A 7 9.96 -2.81 -0.78
CA SER A 7 11.41 -2.82 -0.57
C SER A 7 11.84 -3.81 0.51
N SER A 8 10.99 -4.07 1.49
CA SER A 8 11.25 -5.03 2.57
C SER A 8 11.05 -6.49 2.17
N GLY A 9 10.49 -6.77 0.99
CA GLY A 9 10.23 -8.10 0.48
C GLY A 9 8.82 -8.29 -0.06
N GLU A 10 8.49 -9.53 -0.41
CA GLU A 10 7.18 -9.89 -0.93
C GLU A 10 6.12 -9.79 0.19
N PHE A 11 5.05 -9.04 -0.07
CA PHE A 11 3.94 -8.89 0.86
C PHE A 11 2.82 -9.89 0.60
N TYR A 12 2.48 -10.10 -0.68
CA TYR A 12 1.39 -11.00 -1.06
C TYR A 12 1.65 -11.59 -2.44
N GLN A 13 1.30 -12.87 -2.58
CA GLN A 13 1.29 -13.54 -3.88
C GLN A 13 0.12 -14.54 -3.90
N GLY A 14 -0.73 -14.42 -4.89
CA GLY A 14 -1.87 -15.31 -5.04
C GLY A 14 -2.88 -14.78 -6.03
N ASP A 15 -4.02 -15.44 -6.10
CA ASP A 15 -5.09 -15.04 -6.98
C ASP A 15 -5.89 -13.89 -6.36
N CYS A 16 -6.49 -13.06 -7.19
CA CYS A 16 -7.47 -12.08 -6.75
C CYS A 16 -8.57 -11.94 -7.80
N GLU A 17 -9.78 -11.64 -7.33
CA GLU A 17 -10.95 -11.49 -8.17
C GLU A 17 -11.11 -10.06 -8.68
N SER A 18 -10.73 -9.09 -7.84
CA SER A 18 -10.77 -7.68 -8.19
C SER A 18 -9.67 -6.93 -7.46
N LEU A 19 -9.29 -5.78 -8.01
CA LEU A 19 -8.21 -4.98 -7.46
C LEU A 19 -8.52 -3.51 -7.68
N ILE A 20 -8.36 -2.69 -6.63
CA ILE A 20 -8.49 -1.24 -6.68
C ILE A 20 -7.19 -0.64 -6.19
N LEU A 21 -6.60 0.24 -7.00
CA LEU A 21 -5.28 0.82 -6.74
C LEU A 21 -5.39 2.32 -6.46
N PRO A 22 -4.60 2.85 -5.49
CA PRO A 22 -4.53 4.30 -5.26
C PRO A 22 -3.61 4.95 -6.28
N THR A 23 -4.08 6.01 -6.93
CA THR A 23 -3.32 6.79 -7.90
C THR A 23 -3.37 8.28 -7.57
N GLY A 24 -2.56 9.08 -8.24
CA GLY A 24 -2.58 10.54 -8.05
C GLY A 24 -3.90 11.19 -8.43
N ASP A 25 -4.68 10.54 -9.31
CA ASP A 25 -5.96 11.06 -9.79
C ASP A 25 -7.16 10.41 -9.07
N GLY A 26 -6.92 9.64 -8.03
CA GLY A 26 -7.95 8.92 -7.31
C GLY A 26 -7.68 7.42 -7.28
N VAL A 27 -8.68 6.61 -7.61
CA VAL A 27 -8.54 5.16 -7.61
C VAL A 27 -8.65 4.61 -9.03
N TYR A 28 -7.98 3.49 -9.25
CA TYR A 28 -7.97 2.79 -10.52
C TYR A 28 -8.41 1.34 -10.30
N GLY A 29 -9.53 0.97 -10.91
CA GLY A 29 -10.05 -0.39 -10.81
C GLY A 29 -9.46 -1.28 -11.90
N VAL A 30 -8.97 -2.46 -11.51
CA VAL A 30 -8.41 -3.46 -12.42
C VAL A 30 -9.36 -4.64 -12.47
N GLN A 31 -9.74 -5.04 -13.67
CA GLN A 31 -10.56 -6.22 -13.91
C GLN A 31 -9.80 -7.27 -14.71
N ALA A 32 -10.27 -8.52 -14.65
CA ALA A 32 -9.68 -9.61 -15.40
C ALA A 32 -9.69 -9.31 -16.91
N GLY A 33 -8.62 -9.69 -17.61
CA GLY A 33 -8.51 -9.48 -19.05
C GLY A 33 -8.16 -8.06 -19.46
N HIS A 34 -7.71 -7.22 -18.54
CA HIS A 34 -7.32 -5.85 -18.82
C HIS A 34 -6.14 -5.80 -19.80
N ASN A 35 -6.15 -4.83 -20.72
CA ASN A 35 -5.02 -4.61 -21.62
C ASN A 35 -3.77 -4.25 -20.81
N PRO A 36 -2.57 -4.63 -21.30
CA PRO A 36 -1.33 -4.31 -20.59
C PRO A 36 -1.18 -2.79 -20.38
N VAL A 37 -0.88 -2.41 -19.12
CA VAL A 37 -0.71 -1.01 -18.76
C VAL A 37 0.20 -0.89 -17.55
N LEU A 38 0.96 0.22 -17.46
CA LEU A 38 1.70 0.61 -16.28
C LEU A 38 0.94 1.74 -15.58
N VAL A 39 0.72 1.59 -14.29
CA VAL A 39 -0.02 2.57 -13.48
C VAL A 39 0.90 3.10 -12.40
N ALA A 40 1.03 4.43 -12.31
CA ALA A 40 1.76 5.06 -11.22
C ALA A 40 0.90 5.05 -9.96
N LEU A 41 1.47 4.54 -8.87
CA LEU A 41 0.78 4.44 -7.58
C LEU A 41 1.23 5.56 -6.65
N HIS A 42 0.27 6.14 -5.94
CA HIS A 42 0.52 7.05 -4.83
C HIS A 42 0.20 6.36 -3.51
N MET A 43 0.83 6.81 -2.44
CA MET A 43 0.56 6.29 -1.10
C MET A 43 -0.95 6.28 -0.83
N GLY A 44 -1.49 5.16 -0.42
CA GLY A 44 -2.91 5.00 -0.14
C GLY A 44 -3.28 3.55 0.09
N ILE A 45 -4.58 3.30 0.16
CA ILE A 45 -5.10 1.96 0.41
C ILE A 45 -5.40 1.29 -0.92
N ALA A 46 -4.76 0.14 -1.17
CA ALA A 46 -5.12 -0.77 -2.24
C ALA A 46 -6.09 -1.81 -1.67
N LYS A 47 -7.08 -2.20 -2.46
CA LYS A 47 -8.07 -3.21 -2.06
C LYS A 47 -8.07 -4.34 -3.07
N PHE A 48 -8.04 -5.57 -2.57
CA PHE A 48 -8.13 -6.74 -3.44
C PHE A 48 -9.04 -7.78 -2.82
N THR A 49 -9.79 -8.48 -3.67
CA THR A 49 -10.80 -9.47 -3.25
C THR A 49 -10.31 -10.87 -3.54
N VAL A 50 -10.33 -11.73 -2.52
CA VAL A 50 -9.93 -13.12 -2.61
C VAL A 50 -11.04 -13.96 -1.98
N ASN A 51 -11.61 -14.89 -2.76
CA ASN A 51 -12.70 -15.78 -2.30
C ASN A 51 -13.88 -15.00 -1.69
N GLY A 52 -14.26 -13.91 -2.32
CA GLY A 52 -15.36 -13.05 -1.87
C GLY A 52 -15.03 -12.14 -0.70
N GLU A 53 -13.82 -12.20 -0.16
CA GLU A 53 -13.37 -11.38 0.97
C GLU A 53 -12.48 -10.26 0.48
N THR A 54 -12.83 -9.02 0.81
CA THR A 54 -12.02 -7.86 0.46
C THR A 54 -10.96 -7.61 1.52
N ARG A 55 -9.71 -7.52 1.06
CA ARG A 55 -8.55 -7.23 1.89
C ARG A 55 -8.00 -5.86 1.52
N GLU A 56 -7.45 -5.17 2.51
CA GLU A 56 -6.85 -3.86 2.33
C GLU A 56 -5.37 -3.91 2.66
N VAL A 57 -4.59 -3.10 1.93
CA VAL A 57 -3.16 -2.93 2.19
C VAL A 57 -2.81 -1.46 1.99
N LEU A 58 -2.10 -0.87 2.96
CA LEU A 58 -1.54 0.46 2.79
C LEU A 58 -0.25 0.31 1.99
N VAL A 59 -0.20 0.91 0.82
CA VAL A 59 0.99 0.90 -0.03
C VAL A 59 1.61 2.29 -0.11
N GLY A 60 2.93 2.33 -0.21
CA GLY A 60 3.65 3.56 -0.54
C GLY A 60 3.62 3.81 -2.03
N ASP A 61 4.35 4.83 -2.45
CA ASP A 61 4.49 5.15 -3.87
C ASP A 61 5.15 4.01 -4.63
N GLY A 62 4.80 3.85 -5.89
CA GLY A 62 5.37 2.80 -6.72
C GLY A 62 4.71 2.71 -8.08
N ILE A 63 4.79 1.54 -8.67
CA ILE A 63 4.18 1.25 -9.96
C ILE A 63 3.43 -0.07 -9.91
N ALA A 64 2.40 -0.18 -10.75
CA ALA A 64 1.70 -1.43 -11.00
C ALA A 64 1.83 -1.79 -12.47
N GLU A 65 2.26 -3.01 -12.75
CA GLU A 65 2.23 -3.58 -14.08
C GLU A 65 1.00 -4.47 -14.18
N VAL A 66 0.06 -4.08 -15.03
CA VAL A 66 -1.20 -4.79 -15.21
C VAL A 66 -1.17 -5.50 -16.56
N THR A 67 -1.41 -6.80 -16.55
CA THR A 67 -1.49 -7.61 -17.77
C THR A 67 -2.75 -8.47 -17.72
N PRO A 68 -3.16 -9.10 -18.85
CA PRO A 68 -4.34 -9.98 -18.82
C PRO A 68 -4.22 -11.19 -17.87
N THR A 69 -3.00 -11.61 -17.52
CA THR A 69 -2.78 -12.82 -16.74
C THR A 69 -2.25 -12.55 -15.33
N PHE A 70 -1.63 -11.39 -15.09
CA PHE A 70 -1.10 -11.06 -13.77
C PHE A 70 -1.06 -9.55 -13.53
N VAL A 71 -0.95 -9.18 -12.26
CA VAL A 71 -0.70 -7.82 -11.82
C VAL A 71 0.47 -7.85 -10.84
N LEU A 72 1.45 -6.99 -11.09
CA LEU A 72 2.63 -6.85 -10.22
C LEU A 72 2.66 -5.44 -9.65
N LEU A 73 2.64 -5.32 -8.33
CA LEU A 73 2.82 -4.06 -7.61
C LEU A 73 4.24 -4.01 -7.05
N LEU A 74 4.99 -2.99 -7.45
CA LEU A 74 6.31 -2.68 -6.90
C LEU A 74 6.19 -1.37 -6.15
N VAL A 75 6.23 -1.41 -4.82
CA VAL A 75 5.95 -0.26 -3.96
C VAL A 75 7.04 -0.07 -2.92
N ASP A 76 7.18 1.15 -2.40
CA ASP A 76 8.16 1.45 -1.36
C ASP A 76 7.85 0.72 -0.06
N SER A 77 6.58 0.58 0.26
CA SER A 77 6.14 -0.10 1.48
C SER A 77 4.78 -0.74 1.28
N ALA A 78 4.51 -1.77 2.07
CA ALA A 78 3.20 -2.44 2.11
C ALA A 78 2.93 -2.85 3.55
N GLU A 79 1.82 -2.38 4.12
CA GLU A 79 1.44 -2.61 5.51
C GLU A 79 -0.01 -3.05 5.60
N ARG A 80 -0.33 -3.92 6.55
CA ARG A 80 -1.72 -4.28 6.82
C ARG A 80 -2.40 -3.16 7.59
N PRO A 81 -3.71 -2.89 7.35
CA PRO A 81 -4.41 -1.82 8.05
C PRO A 81 -4.38 -1.94 9.57
N GLU A 82 -4.44 -3.15 10.10
CA GLU A 82 -4.37 -3.37 11.55
C GLU A 82 -3.04 -2.96 12.16
N ASP A 83 -1.99 -2.83 11.36
CA ASP A 83 -0.68 -2.37 11.83
C ASP A 83 -0.51 -0.86 11.74
N ILE A 84 -1.37 -0.17 10.98
CA ILE A 84 -1.26 1.27 10.71
C ILE A 84 -1.44 2.08 11.99
N ASP A 85 -2.46 1.77 12.78
CA ASP A 85 -2.76 2.52 14.01
C ASP A 85 -1.61 2.42 15.01
N ARG A 86 -1.00 1.25 15.13
CA ARG A 86 0.16 1.06 16.00
C ARG A 86 1.33 1.91 15.53
N ILE A 87 1.63 1.88 14.22
CA ILE A 87 2.74 2.64 13.64
C ILE A 87 2.51 4.14 13.84
N ARG A 88 1.30 4.63 13.61
CA ARG A 88 0.95 6.03 13.81
C ARG A 88 1.09 6.44 15.27
N SER A 89 0.64 5.61 16.19
CA SER A 89 0.74 5.87 17.63
C SER A 89 2.19 5.97 18.08
N GLU A 90 3.04 5.06 17.62
CA GLU A 90 4.47 5.09 17.91
C GLU A 90 5.14 6.34 17.34
N ALA A 91 4.86 6.68 16.08
CA ALA A 91 5.41 7.86 15.43
C ALA A 91 4.96 9.16 16.13
N ALA A 92 3.69 9.23 16.53
CA ALA A 92 3.17 10.39 17.24
C ALA A 92 3.83 10.53 18.63
N ARG A 93 4.02 9.42 19.34
CA ARG A 93 4.68 9.41 20.64
C ARG A 93 6.14 9.90 20.54
N ILE A 94 6.86 9.41 19.55
CA ILE A 94 8.25 9.81 19.32
C ILE A 94 8.32 11.31 19.02
N ARG A 95 7.44 11.83 18.18
CA ARG A 95 7.41 13.27 17.88
C ARG A 95 7.12 14.14 19.09
N VAL A 96 6.21 13.70 19.96
CA VAL A 96 5.89 14.43 21.20
C VAL A 96 7.10 14.42 22.14
N GLU A 97 7.75 13.30 22.31
CA GLU A 97 8.95 13.18 23.14
C GLU A 97 10.09 14.07 22.62
N GLU A 98 10.33 14.10 21.33
CA GLU A 98 11.33 14.95 20.71
C GLU A 98 11.04 16.43 20.93
N ARG A 99 9.78 16.84 20.76
CA ARG A 99 9.38 18.23 21.01
C ARG A 99 9.57 18.62 22.48
N PHE A 100 9.25 17.73 23.38
CA PHE A 100 9.42 17.99 24.80
C PHE A 100 10.89 18.14 25.17
N GLN A 101 11.76 17.27 24.67
CA GLN A 101 13.19 17.33 24.89
C GLN A 101 13.79 18.61 24.28
N HIS A 102 13.34 18.99 23.08
CA HIS A 102 13.81 20.21 22.44
C HIS A 102 13.45 21.47 23.23
N LYS A 103 12.22 21.53 23.78
CA LYS A 103 11.80 22.63 24.64
C LYS A 103 12.66 22.71 25.92
N GLN A 104 12.98 21.58 26.51
CA GLN A 104 13.83 21.54 27.69
C GLN A 104 15.25 22.02 27.40
N SER A 105 15.77 21.70 26.23
CA SER A 105 17.14 22.11 25.85
C SER A 105 17.27 23.59 25.54
N LEU A 106 16.16 24.29 25.27
CA LEU A 106 16.16 25.73 25.03
C LEU A 106 16.21 26.57 26.31
N HIS A 107 16.05 25.95 27.45
CA HIS A 107 16.16 26.59 28.75
C HIS A 107 17.51 26.32 29.38
#